data_a286127588301c9bf21acdad900354e5
#
_entry.id   a286127588301c9bf21acdad900354e5
#
_cell.length_a   1.000
_cell.length_b   1.000
_cell.length_c   1.000
_cell.angle_alpha   90.00
_cell.angle_beta   90.00
_cell.angle_gamma   90.00
#
_symmetry.space_group_name_H-M   'P 1'
#
loop_
_entity.id
_entity.type
_entity.pdbx_description
1 polymer ?
#
loop_
_entity_poly.entity_id
_entity_poly.type
_entity_poly.pdbx_seq_one_letter_code
_entity_poly.pdbx_strand_id
1 'polypeptide(L)'
;MINNHKKILMLILLILGLYSCSDDEAEYISINRELDVNIPSNFPQIQYDLSANPPTEKGFELGKKLFYDGRLSSNGFISCGFCHEQRFAFTHHGHQFSHGIDDLEGTRNAPAVQNMAFQKEFAWDGATSHLDLFPIIPITNEVEMGETVSNVVSKLREDDEYQKLFTEAFDEGEVNNEYFFKALSQFMVMMVSSNSTYDKYVRGEEGGEFTETEEYGYELFQQKCASCHTSDLFTDDAFRNNGLPPYPGINDIGRAEVTGSTADNYKFKVPSLRNVAIT
;
A
#
# COMPACT_ATOMS: atom_id res chain seq x y z
N MET A 1 -3.55 54.46 60.99
CA MET A 1 -3.23 53.07 61.42
C MET A 1 -4.18 52.12 60.68
N ILE A 2 -3.68 51.39 59.65
CA ILE A 2 -4.48 50.40 58.91
C ILE A 2 -4.62 49.18 59.79
N ASN A 3 -5.90 48.84 60.13
CA ASN A 3 -6.28 47.79 61.05
C ASN A 3 -5.68 46.43 60.59
N ASN A 4 -5.01 45.69 61.46
CA ASN A 4 -4.31 44.40 61.15
C ASN A 4 -5.21 43.38 60.46
N HIS A 5 -6.54 43.44 60.76
CA HIS A 5 -7.49 42.57 60.06
C HIS A 5 -7.59 42.84 58.54
N LYS A 6 -7.47 44.12 58.13
CA LYS A 6 -7.47 44.42 56.66
C LYS A 6 -6.19 43.96 55.97
N LYS A 7 -5.02 43.96 56.64
CA LYS A 7 -3.79 43.42 56.11
C LYS A 7 -3.82 41.89 55.98
N ILE A 8 -4.40 41.19 56.92
CA ILE A 8 -4.57 39.74 56.92
C ILE A 8 -5.56 39.35 55.82
N LEU A 9 -6.68 40.05 55.66
CA LEU A 9 -7.65 39.78 54.58
C LEU A 9 -7.06 40.02 53.18
N MET A 10 -6.23 41.06 53.04
CA MET A 10 -5.55 41.34 51.77
C MET A 10 -4.47 40.31 51.45
N LEU A 11 -3.79 39.76 52.47
CA LEU A 11 -2.80 38.69 52.29
C LEU A 11 -3.46 37.36 51.92
N ILE A 12 -4.61 37.04 52.49
CA ILE A 12 -5.38 35.83 52.17
C ILE A 12 -5.94 35.90 50.73
N LEU A 13 -6.43 37.07 50.30
CA LEU A 13 -6.88 37.29 48.92
C LEU A 13 -5.73 37.22 47.92
N LEU A 14 -4.50 37.62 48.28
CA LEU A 14 -3.32 37.48 47.42
C LEU A 14 -2.85 36.03 47.29
N ILE A 15 -2.98 35.21 48.35
CA ILE A 15 -2.63 33.79 48.34
C ILE A 15 -3.64 32.96 47.56
N LEU A 16 -4.96 33.30 47.63
CA LEU A 16 -6.02 32.65 46.87
C LEU A 16 -5.92 32.94 45.33
N GLY A 17 -5.30 34.09 44.97
CA GLY A 17 -5.09 34.41 43.54
C GLY A 17 -3.93 33.64 42.87
N LEU A 18 -3.11 32.93 43.66
CA LEU A 18 -1.97 32.16 43.12
C LEU A 18 -2.30 30.68 42.82
N TYR A 19 -3.53 30.22 43.13
CA TYR A 19 -3.96 28.84 42.85
C TYR A 19 -4.85 28.68 41.63
N SER A 20 -4.98 29.73 40.80
CA SER A 20 -5.85 29.68 39.62
C SER A 20 -5.04 29.78 38.32
N CYS A 21 -4.15 28.84 38.10
CA CYS A 21 -3.64 28.44 36.77
C CYS A 21 -3.00 27.07 36.95
N SER A 22 -3.79 26.04 37.06
CA SER A 22 -3.42 24.77 36.50
C SER A 22 -3.85 24.87 35.03
N ASP A 23 -2.91 25.15 34.14
CA ASP A 23 -3.08 24.78 32.75
C ASP A 23 -3.16 23.23 32.75
N ASP A 24 -4.35 22.71 32.98
CA ASP A 24 -4.69 21.39 32.46
C ASP A 24 -4.66 21.58 30.92
N GLU A 25 -3.47 21.51 30.33
CA GLU A 25 -3.35 21.13 28.93
C GLU A 25 -4.07 19.79 28.87
N ALA A 26 -5.30 19.79 28.41
CA ALA A 26 -6.01 18.59 28.04
C ALA A 26 -5.10 17.95 27.00
N GLU A 27 -4.38 16.90 27.40
CA GLU A 27 -3.57 16.09 26.51
C GLU A 27 -4.52 15.65 25.40
N TYR A 28 -4.36 16.24 24.20
CA TYR A 28 -5.16 15.90 23.03
C TYR A 28 -4.77 14.48 22.65
N ILE A 29 -5.43 13.50 23.25
CA ILE A 29 -5.30 12.11 22.84
C ILE A 29 -5.90 12.06 21.44
N SER A 30 -5.06 12.11 20.44
CA SER A 30 -5.44 11.85 19.07
C SER A 30 -5.94 10.40 18.99
N ILE A 31 -7.25 10.24 18.98
CA ILE A 31 -7.86 8.91 18.79
C ILE A 31 -7.47 8.47 17.37
N ASN A 32 -6.65 7.42 17.28
CA ASN A 32 -6.33 6.77 16.02
C ASN A 32 -7.54 5.95 15.57
N ARG A 33 -8.35 6.52 14.69
CA ARG A 33 -9.62 5.93 14.24
C ARG A 33 -9.39 4.83 13.21
N GLU A 34 -10.04 3.70 13.37
CA GLU A 34 -10.09 2.67 12.32
C GLU A 34 -10.78 3.20 11.06
N LEU A 35 -10.27 2.77 9.91
CA LEU A 35 -10.81 3.08 8.59
C LEU A 35 -11.51 1.84 8.03
N ASP A 36 -12.73 2.04 7.53
CA ASP A 36 -13.45 1.00 6.80
C ASP A 36 -12.83 0.79 5.42
N VAL A 37 -12.38 -0.43 5.15
CA VAL A 37 -11.98 -0.82 3.79
C VAL A 37 -13.23 -0.95 2.94
N ASN A 38 -13.31 -0.16 1.87
CA ASN A 38 -14.42 -0.27 0.94
C ASN A 38 -14.34 -1.60 0.18
N ILE A 39 -15.22 -2.54 0.53
CA ILE A 39 -15.35 -3.85 -0.15
C ILE A 39 -16.55 -3.78 -1.10
N PRO A 40 -16.33 -3.63 -2.41
CA PRO A 40 -17.42 -3.53 -3.38
C PRO A 40 -18.22 -4.84 -3.43
N SER A 41 -19.54 -4.73 -3.58
CA SER A 41 -20.44 -5.90 -3.56
C SER A 41 -20.19 -6.89 -4.71
N ASN A 42 -19.55 -6.44 -5.79
CA ASN A 42 -19.19 -7.26 -6.94
C ASN A 42 -17.79 -7.87 -6.84
N PHE A 43 -16.97 -7.49 -5.84
CA PHE A 43 -15.64 -8.04 -5.67
C PHE A 43 -15.65 -9.38 -4.92
N PRO A 44 -14.62 -10.22 -5.09
CA PRO A 44 -14.46 -11.41 -4.27
C PRO A 44 -14.19 -11.03 -2.81
N GLN A 45 -14.20 -12.04 -1.93
CA GLN A 45 -13.85 -11.82 -0.54
C GLN A 45 -12.40 -11.33 -0.41
N ILE A 46 -12.20 -10.39 0.51
CA ILE A 46 -10.88 -9.92 0.88
C ILE A 46 -10.01 -11.07 1.41
N GLN A 47 -8.76 -11.10 1.00
CA GLN A 47 -7.79 -12.12 1.39
C GLN A 47 -6.86 -11.63 2.50
N TYR A 48 -6.67 -10.32 2.60
CA TYR A 48 -5.87 -9.72 3.65
C TYR A 48 -6.58 -9.82 5.01
N ASP A 49 -5.86 -10.23 6.05
CA ASP A 49 -6.42 -10.33 7.40
C ASP A 49 -6.47 -8.95 8.07
N LEU A 50 -7.61 -8.27 7.88
CA LEU A 50 -7.85 -6.98 8.50
C LEU A 50 -7.88 -7.04 10.04
N SER A 51 -8.13 -8.20 10.64
CA SER A 51 -8.15 -8.33 12.10
C SER A 51 -6.74 -8.32 12.71
N ALA A 52 -5.74 -8.75 11.96
CA ALA A 52 -4.33 -8.74 12.39
C ALA A 52 -3.64 -7.38 12.19
N ASN A 53 -4.15 -6.57 11.25
CA ASN A 53 -3.64 -5.22 10.96
C ASN A 53 -4.79 -4.35 10.41
N PRO A 54 -5.72 -3.91 11.25
CA PRO A 54 -6.81 -3.03 10.82
C PRO A 54 -6.26 -1.68 10.33
N PRO A 55 -6.67 -1.19 9.16
CA PRO A 55 -6.28 0.13 8.71
C PRO A 55 -6.80 1.21 9.68
N THR A 56 -5.93 2.14 10.02
CA THR A 56 -6.26 3.29 10.85
C THR A 56 -5.87 4.59 10.15
N GLU A 57 -6.43 5.73 10.56
CA GLU A 57 -6.08 7.03 9.97
C GLU A 57 -4.56 7.28 10.03
N LYS A 58 -3.96 7.06 11.21
CA LYS A 58 -2.53 7.29 11.41
C LYS A 58 -1.65 6.25 10.71
N GLY A 59 -2.07 5.00 10.72
CA GLY A 59 -1.36 3.93 10.01
C GLY A 59 -1.40 4.12 8.49
N PHE A 60 -2.55 4.55 7.94
CA PHE A 60 -2.67 4.91 6.52
C PHE A 60 -1.78 6.11 6.15
N GLU A 61 -1.80 7.19 6.95
CA GLU A 61 -0.96 8.37 6.71
C GLU A 61 0.53 8.02 6.77
N LEU A 62 0.95 7.25 7.78
CA LEU A 62 2.32 6.75 7.89
C LEU A 62 2.69 5.88 6.69
N GLY A 63 1.87 4.90 6.33
CA GLY A 63 2.11 4.02 5.18
C GLY A 63 2.22 4.79 3.87
N LYS A 64 1.36 5.78 3.67
CA LYS A 64 1.43 6.69 2.52
C LYS A 64 2.74 7.47 2.50
N LYS A 65 3.16 8.05 3.65
CA LYS A 65 4.43 8.77 3.74
C LYS A 65 5.61 7.86 3.40
N LEU A 66 5.65 6.65 3.96
CA LEU A 66 6.67 5.65 3.67
C LEU A 66 6.69 5.26 2.18
N PHE A 67 5.53 5.07 1.55
CA PHE A 67 5.42 4.69 0.15
C PHE A 67 6.05 5.70 -0.81
N TYR A 68 6.05 6.98 -0.45
CA TYR A 68 6.64 8.06 -1.26
C TYR A 68 8.00 8.54 -0.75
N ASP A 69 8.59 7.89 0.25
CA ASP A 69 9.89 8.31 0.81
C ASP A 69 11.06 7.61 0.10
N GLY A 70 11.87 8.41 -0.62
CA GLY A 70 13.08 7.89 -1.29
C GLY A 70 14.16 7.40 -0.34
N ARG A 71 14.15 7.81 0.93
CA ARG A 71 15.13 7.37 1.95
C ARG A 71 15.08 5.87 2.23
N LEU A 72 14.02 5.18 1.78
CA LEU A 72 13.90 3.73 1.88
C LEU A 72 14.85 2.99 0.91
N SER A 73 15.47 3.68 -0.04
CA SER A 73 16.49 3.13 -0.94
C SER A 73 17.92 3.47 -0.50
N SER A 74 18.91 2.78 -1.07
CA SER A 74 20.33 2.97 -0.75
C SER A 74 20.85 4.34 -1.19
N ASN A 75 20.34 4.88 -2.30
CA ASN A 75 20.73 6.21 -2.81
C ASN A 75 19.87 7.35 -2.26
N GLY A 76 18.84 7.06 -1.45
CA GLY A 76 17.94 8.05 -0.86
C GLY A 76 16.94 8.68 -1.82
N PHE A 77 16.78 8.15 -3.04
CA PHE A 77 15.95 8.75 -4.09
C PHE A 77 14.78 7.88 -4.54
N ILE A 78 14.98 6.56 -4.66
CA ILE A 78 13.97 5.64 -5.18
C ILE A 78 12.96 5.31 -4.09
N SER A 79 11.72 5.71 -4.27
CA SER A 79 10.57 5.32 -3.43
C SER A 79 9.69 4.28 -4.12
N CYS A 80 8.73 3.67 -3.40
CA CYS A 80 7.72 2.83 -4.04
C CYS A 80 6.95 3.62 -5.11
N GLY A 81 6.57 4.88 -4.79
CA GLY A 81 5.87 5.78 -5.72
C GLY A 81 6.68 6.18 -6.95
N PHE A 82 7.98 5.94 -7.00
CA PHE A 82 8.81 6.18 -8.18
C PHE A 82 8.46 5.18 -9.31
N CYS A 83 8.33 3.89 -8.98
CA CYS A 83 7.93 2.85 -9.94
C CYS A 83 6.41 2.59 -9.96
N HIS A 84 5.69 2.97 -8.90
CA HIS A 84 4.25 2.81 -8.79
C HIS A 84 3.56 4.19 -8.84
N GLU A 85 3.51 4.77 -10.05
CA GLU A 85 2.99 6.12 -10.26
C GLU A 85 1.46 6.14 -10.15
N GLN A 86 0.91 6.92 -9.23
CA GLN A 86 -0.53 7.00 -8.98
C GLN A 86 -1.35 7.33 -10.23
N ARG A 87 -0.88 8.27 -11.07
CA ARG A 87 -1.55 8.69 -12.31
C ARG A 87 -1.63 7.60 -13.38
N PHE A 88 -0.82 6.54 -13.25
CA PHE A 88 -0.81 5.38 -14.12
C PHE A 88 -1.25 4.12 -13.38
N ALA A 89 -2.25 4.25 -12.52
CA ALA A 89 -2.80 3.16 -11.74
C ALA A 89 -1.75 2.40 -10.91
N PHE A 90 -0.75 3.11 -10.42
CA PHE A 90 0.36 2.57 -9.63
C PHE A 90 1.21 1.54 -10.37
N THR A 91 1.46 1.79 -11.67
CA THR A 91 2.45 1.07 -12.49
C THR A 91 3.57 2.01 -12.93
N HIS A 92 4.61 1.47 -13.56
CA HIS A 92 5.71 2.26 -14.13
C HIS A 92 5.42 2.55 -15.61
N HIS A 93 4.81 3.70 -15.87
CA HIS A 93 4.35 4.05 -17.22
C HIS A 93 5.49 4.29 -18.21
N GLY A 94 5.33 3.76 -19.42
CA GLY A 94 6.28 3.97 -20.51
C GLY A 94 7.56 3.12 -20.43
N HIS A 95 7.68 2.30 -19.40
CA HIS A 95 8.84 1.41 -19.20
C HIS A 95 8.41 -0.06 -19.32
N GLN A 96 9.13 -0.82 -20.15
CA GLN A 96 8.91 -2.26 -20.24
C GLN A 96 9.40 -2.98 -18.98
N PHE A 97 10.51 -2.51 -18.41
CA PHE A 97 11.09 -2.97 -17.17
C PHE A 97 11.21 -1.81 -16.18
N SER A 98 11.22 -2.10 -14.89
CA SER A 98 11.42 -1.08 -13.85
C SER A 98 12.86 -0.60 -13.83
N HIS A 99 13.05 0.69 -13.61
CA HIS A 99 14.35 1.30 -13.32
C HIS A 99 14.44 1.63 -11.83
N GLY A 100 15.55 1.26 -11.22
CA GLY A 100 15.78 1.50 -9.79
C GLY A 100 16.97 2.40 -9.52
N ILE A 101 17.74 2.06 -8.47
CA ILE A 101 18.94 2.82 -8.10
C ILE A 101 19.94 2.86 -9.27
N ASP A 102 20.62 4.01 -9.38
CA ASP A 102 21.67 4.23 -10.41
C ASP A 102 21.18 3.98 -11.85
N ASP A 103 19.87 4.12 -12.09
CA ASP A 103 19.20 3.84 -13.38
C ASP A 103 19.39 2.39 -13.86
N LEU A 104 19.58 1.47 -12.93
CA LEU A 104 19.69 0.05 -13.23
C LEU A 104 18.32 -0.51 -13.63
N GLU A 105 18.30 -1.25 -14.73
CA GLU A 105 17.08 -1.83 -15.27
C GLU A 105 16.84 -3.22 -14.69
N GLY A 106 15.62 -3.45 -14.21
CA GLY A 106 15.14 -4.75 -13.79
C GLY A 106 14.81 -5.67 -14.96
N THR A 107 14.24 -6.83 -14.66
CA THR A 107 13.84 -7.83 -15.67
C THR A 107 12.33 -7.95 -15.84
N ARG A 108 11.55 -7.24 -15.01
CA ARG A 108 10.09 -7.28 -14.99
C ARG A 108 9.51 -5.87 -14.89
N ASN A 109 8.32 -5.69 -15.43
CA ASN A 109 7.55 -4.47 -15.23
C ASN A 109 7.03 -4.37 -13.78
N ALA A 110 6.88 -3.15 -13.25
CA ALA A 110 6.25 -2.94 -11.96
C ALA A 110 4.74 -3.23 -12.04
N PRO A 111 4.21 -4.23 -11.32
CA PRO A 111 2.79 -4.53 -11.32
C PRO A 111 1.99 -3.42 -10.62
N ALA A 112 0.70 -3.29 -10.96
CA ALA A 112 -0.17 -2.32 -10.31
C ALA A 112 -0.32 -2.60 -8.81
N VAL A 113 -0.13 -1.57 -7.98
CA VAL A 113 -0.37 -1.62 -6.53
C VAL A 113 -1.78 -1.09 -6.23
N GLN A 114 -2.78 -1.81 -6.68
CA GLN A 114 -4.19 -1.55 -6.40
C GLN A 114 -4.92 -2.87 -6.20
N ASN A 115 -5.99 -2.87 -5.42
CA ASN A 115 -6.77 -4.06 -5.08
C ASN A 115 -5.94 -5.20 -4.45
N MET A 116 -4.81 -4.86 -3.83
CA MET A 116 -3.89 -5.83 -3.22
C MET A 116 -4.55 -6.63 -2.10
N ALA A 117 -5.52 -6.05 -1.39
CA ALA A 117 -6.27 -6.70 -0.32
C ALA A 117 -7.03 -7.96 -0.77
N PHE A 118 -7.31 -8.10 -2.06
CA PHE A 118 -8.06 -9.22 -2.65
C PHE A 118 -7.17 -10.30 -3.27
N GLN A 119 -5.85 -10.10 -3.31
CA GLN A 119 -4.89 -11.04 -3.92
C GLN A 119 -4.38 -12.04 -2.90
N LYS A 120 -4.07 -13.27 -3.37
CA LYS A 120 -3.54 -14.37 -2.54
C LYS A 120 -2.01 -14.45 -2.54
N GLU A 121 -1.41 -14.09 -3.65
CA GLU A 121 0.04 -14.14 -3.87
C GLU A 121 0.48 -12.89 -4.60
N PHE A 122 1.68 -12.43 -4.31
CA PHE A 122 2.24 -11.16 -4.79
C PHE A 122 3.48 -11.41 -5.65
N ALA A 123 3.89 -10.40 -6.43
CA ALA A 123 4.81 -10.48 -7.56
C ALA A 123 4.27 -11.29 -8.74
N TRP A 124 4.95 -11.20 -9.89
CA TRP A 124 4.58 -11.91 -11.12
C TRP A 124 4.67 -13.43 -10.99
N ASP A 125 5.55 -13.93 -10.14
CA ASP A 125 5.83 -15.35 -9.89
C ASP A 125 5.21 -15.88 -8.59
N GLY A 126 4.54 -14.99 -7.81
CA GLY A 126 3.99 -15.36 -6.52
C GLY A 126 5.05 -15.60 -5.45
N ALA A 127 6.10 -14.78 -5.43
CA ALA A 127 7.22 -14.92 -4.50
C ALA A 127 6.82 -14.82 -3.02
N THR A 128 5.70 -14.20 -2.72
CA THR A 128 5.15 -14.16 -1.36
C THR A 128 3.62 -14.24 -1.37
N SER A 129 3.06 -14.85 -0.33
CA SER A 129 1.61 -14.90 -0.06
C SER A 129 1.17 -13.93 1.02
N HIS A 130 2.06 -13.10 1.57
CA HIS A 130 1.75 -12.18 2.64
C HIS A 130 2.07 -10.73 2.24
N LEU A 131 1.05 -9.87 2.20
CA LEU A 131 1.20 -8.48 1.75
C LEU A 131 2.22 -7.70 2.59
N ASP A 132 2.22 -7.88 3.93
CA ASP A 132 3.16 -7.17 4.81
C ASP A 132 4.62 -7.51 4.47
N LEU A 133 4.89 -8.72 3.98
CA LEU A 133 6.25 -9.15 3.62
C LEU A 133 6.64 -8.80 2.18
N PHE A 134 5.67 -8.40 1.35
CA PHE A 134 5.94 -8.10 -0.06
C PHE A 134 6.97 -6.98 -0.26
N PRO A 135 6.97 -5.87 0.51
CA PRO A 135 7.95 -4.79 0.34
C PRO A 135 9.41 -5.19 0.57
N ILE A 136 9.68 -6.33 1.21
CA ILE A 136 11.05 -6.85 1.37
C ILE A 136 11.71 -7.06 0.01
N ILE A 137 10.95 -7.56 -0.98
CA ILE A 137 11.46 -7.90 -2.30
C ILE A 137 12.07 -6.68 -3.00
N PRO A 138 11.33 -5.59 -3.29
CA PRO A 138 11.90 -4.42 -3.94
C PRO A 138 12.94 -3.68 -3.06
N ILE A 139 12.80 -3.68 -1.74
CA ILE A 139 13.76 -3.01 -0.85
C ILE A 139 15.13 -3.68 -0.95
N THR A 140 15.18 -5.02 -0.97
CA THR A 140 16.44 -5.77 -0.98
C THR A 140 16.97 -6.10 -2.36
N ASN A 141 16.23 -5.81 -3.42
CA ASN A 141 16.68 -6.02 -4.78
C ASN A 141 17.73 -4.99 -5.18
N GLU A 142 18.92 -5.46 -5.58
CA GLU A 142 20.09 -4.63 -5.90
C GLU A 142 19.87 -3.69 -7.11
N VAL A 143 18.92 -4.00 -7.99
CA VAL A 143 18.59 -3.16 -9.16
C VAL A 143 17.32 -2.34 -8.97
N GLU A 144 16.62 -2.47 -7.83
CA GLU A 144 15.43 -1.67 -7.51
C GLU A 144 15.75 -0.63 -6.43
N MET A 145 15.69 -0.98 -5.13
CA MET A 145 15.98 -0.05 -4.04
C MET A 145 17.35 -0.26 -3.39
N GLY A 146 17.97 -1.44 -3.55
CA GLY A 146 19.35 -1.77 -3.17
C GLY A 146 19.67 -1.58 -1.69
N GLU A 147 18.68 -1.75 -0.80
CA GLU A 147 18.82 -1.42 0.62
C GLU A 147 18.50 -2.66 1.49
N THR A 148 18.84 -2.61 2.77
CA THR A 148 18.45 -3.64 3.72
C THR A 148 17.33 -3.14 4.63
N VAL A 149 16.41 -4.03 5.00
CA VAL A 149 15.31 -3.67 5.91
C VAL A 149 15.86 -3.13 7.24
N SER A 150 16.94 -3.70 7.74
CA SER A 150 17.59 -3.24 8.99
C SER A 150 18.08 -1.79 8.88
N ASN A 151 18.70 -1.43 7.76
CA ASN A 151 19.20 -0.07 7.54
C ASN A 151 18.05 0.92 7.34
N VAL A 152 17.00 0.54 6.59
CA VAL A 152 15.77 1.34 6.47
C VAL A 152 15.21 1.68 7.86
N VAL A 153 14.99 0.66 8.70
CA VAL A 153 14.44 0.86 10.04
C VAL A 153 15.35 1.71 10.92
N SER A 154 16.69 1.57 10.78
CA SER A 154 17.64 2.44 11.50
C SER A 154 17.51 3.89 11.09
N LYS A 155 17.43 4.19 9.78
CA LYS A 155 17.21 5.56 9.26
C LYS A 155 15.91 6.17 9.82
N LEU A 156 14.83 5.38 9.88
CA LEU A 156 13.54 5.84 10.40
C LEU A 156 13.58 6.07 11.93
N ARG A 157 14.35 5.27 12.67
CA ARG A 157 14.55 5.45 14.13
C ARG A 157 15.34 6.72 14.48
N GLU A 158 16.21 7.18 13.60
CA GLU A 158 17.00 8.39 13.79
C GLU A 158 16.21 9.68 13.45
N ASP A 159 14.99 9.56 12.93
CA ASP A 159 14.14 10.66 12.51
C ASP A 159 13.01 10.88 13.52
N ASP A 160 13.04 12.00 14.25
CA ASP A 160 12.05 12.34 15.29
C ASP A 160 10.63 12.40 14.74
N GLU A 161 10.43 12.83 13.48
CA GLU A 161 9.10 12.85 12.85
C GLU A 161 8.57 11.44 12.67
N TYR A 162 9.41 10.49 12.20
CA TYR A 162 8.99 9.10 12.06
C TYR A 162 8.74 8.43 13.42
N GLN A 163 9.58 8.66 14.42
CA GLN A 163 9.32 8.14 15.77
C GLN A 163 7.93 8.55 16.26
N LYS A 164 7.58 9.83 16.11
CA LYS A 164 6.25 10.33 16.46
C LYS A 164 5.15 9.66 15.66
N LEU A 165 5.28 9.56 14.33
CA LEU A 165 4.27 8.96 13.45
C LEU A 165 4.04 7.48 13.77
N PHE A 166 5.09 6.72 14.07
CA PHE A 166 4.96 5.32 14.48
C PHE A 166 4.26 5.18 15.82
N THR A 167 4.59 6.03 16.80
CA THR A 167 3.91 6.06 18.11
C THR A 167 2.42 6.38 17.97
N GLU A 168 2.06 7.33 17.09
CA GLU A 168 0.67 7.69 16.83
C GLU A 168 -0.10 6.58 16.08
N ALA A 169 0.58 5.83 15.21
CA ALA A 169 -0.04 4.79 14.39
C ALA A 169 -0.24 3.46 15.13
N PHE A 170 0.64 3.13 16.09
CA PHE A 170 0.71 1.80 16.71
C PHE A 170 0.75 1.85 18.25
N ASP A 171 0.03 2.78 18.88
CA ASP A 171 -0.15 2.88 20.32
C ASP A 171 1.14 2.60 21.13
N GLU A 172 2.00 3.59 21.24
CA GLU A 172 3.32 3.51 21.90
C GLU A 172 4.36 2.62 21.13
N GLY A 173 4.05 2.29 19.89
CA GLY A 173 4.93 1.45 19.07
C GLY A 173 6.23 2.15 18.68
N GLU A 174 7.35 1.52 19.00
CA GLU A 174 8.65 1.94 18.48
C GLU A 174 8.79 1.58 16.99
N VAL A 175 9.63 2.32 16.27
CA VAL A 175 9.98 1.99 14.88
C VAL A 175 10.64 0.61 14.82
N ASN A 176 9.99 -0.35 14.21
CA ASN A 176 10.48 -1.72 14.04
C ASN A 176 10.03 -2.30 12.69
N ASN A 177 10.57 -3.47 12.33
CA ASN A 177 10.28 -4.10 11.04
C ASN A 177 8.79 -4.42 10.89
N GLU A 178 8.14 -4.92 11.95
CA GLU A 178 6.73 -5.32 11.91
C GLU A 178 5.84 -4.11 11.60
N TYR A 179 5.97 -3.04 12.37
CA TYR A 179 5.16 -1.83 12.20
C TYR A 179 5.47 -1.09 10.89
N PHE A 180 6.73 -1.14 10.43
CA PHE A 180 7.11 -0.61 9.13
C PHE A 180 6.32 -1.28 8.00
N PHE A 181 6.28 -2.60 7.97
CA PHE A 181 5.54 -3.34 6.96
C PHE A 181 4.03 -3.23 7.12
N LYS A 182 3.53 -3.28 8.35
CA LYS A 182 2.11 -3.07 8.64
C LYS A 182 1.61 -1.72 8.16
N ALA A 183 2.36 -0.64 8.37
CA ALA A 183 1.99 0.69 7.88
C ALA A 183 1.89 0.73 6.34
N LEU A 184 2.88 0.18 5.62
CA LEU A 184 2.82 0.07 4.17
C LEU A 184 1.58 -0.71 3.71
N SER A 185 1.26 -1.82 4.37
CA SER A 185 0.06 -2.61 4.06
C SER A 185 -1.22 -1.85 4.33
N GLN A 186 -1.33 -1.10 5.43
CA GLN A 186 -2.50 -0.27 5.70
C GLN A 186 -2.77 0.73 4.58
N PHE A 187 -1.73 1.32 3.99
CA PHE A 187 -1.88 2.16 2.80
C PHE A 187 -2.32 1.35 1.57
N MET A 188 -1.66 0.21 1.30
CA MET A 188 -1.92 -0.59 0.10
C MET A 188 -3.32 -1.23 0.09
N VAL A 189 -3.84 -1.69 1.23
CA VAL A 189 -5.18 -2.30 1.31
C VAL A 189 -6.30 -1.30 1.09
N MET A 190 -6.06 -0.01 1.36
CA MET A 190 -7.03 1.07 1.11
C MET A 190 -7.12 1.49 -0.37
N MET A 191 -6.18 1.07 -1.22
CA MET A 191 -6.17 1.40 -2.63
C MET A 191 -7.10 0.47 -3.42
N VAL A 192 -8.41 0.71 -3.30
CA VAL A 192 -9.45 -0.07 -3.98
C VAL A 192 -9.95 0.68 -5.21
N SER A 193 -9.69 0.11 -6.41
CA SER A 193 -10.18 0.61 -7.69
C SER A 193 -11.43 -0.17 -8.12
N SER A 194 -12.62 0.44 -7.96
CA SER A 194 -13.91 -0.25 -8.09
C SER A 194 -15.07 0.65 -8.55
N ASN A 195 -14.77 1.73 -9.28
CA ASN A 195 -15.80 2.71 -9.66
C ASN A 195 -15.76 3.05 -11.16
N SER A 196 -15.42 2.07 -12.00
CA SER A 196 -15.51 2.20 -13.46
C SER A 196 -16.96 2.06 -13.96
N THR A 197 -17.21 2.39 -15.24
CA THR A 197 -18.50 2.12 -15.91
C THR A 197 -18.86 0.63 -15.79
N TYR A 198 -17.89 -0.27 -15.95
CA TYR A 198 -18.08 -1.70 -15.75
C TYR A 198 -18.57 -2.05 -14.34
N ASP A 199 -17.96 -1.48 -13.31
CA ASP A 199 -18.37 -1.73 -11.92
C ASP A 199 -19.82 -1.31 -11.66
N LYS A 200 -20.19 -0.15 -12.17
CA LYS A 200 -21.57 0.36 -12.08
C LYS A 200 -22.54 -0.49 -12.86
N TYR A 201 -22.15 -0.96 -14.06
CA TYR A 201 -22.95 -1.88 -14.86
C TYR A 201 -23.26 -3.17 -14.10
N VAL A 202 -22.24 -3.81 -13.53
CA VAL A 202 -22.42 -5.07 -12.79
C VAL A 202 -23.26 -4.88 -11.53
N ARG A 203 -23.13 -3.74 -10.85
CA ARG A 203 -23.92 -3.43 -9.65
C ARG A 203 -25.29 -2.84 -9.95
N GLY A 204 -25.62 -2.57 -11.23
CA GLY A 204 -26.90 -1.94 -11.63
C GLY A 204 -27.04 -0.49 -11.16
N GLU A 205 -25.94 0.24 -11.07
CA GLU A 205 -25.88 1.65 -10.64
C GLU A 205 -26.03 2.61 -11.82
N GLU A 206 -26.51 3.82 -11.54
CA GLU A 206 -26.58 4.91 -12.52
C GLU A 206 -25.19 5.24 -13.10
N GLY A 207 -25.09 5.40 -14.42
CA GLY A 207 -23.86 5.62 -15.16
C GLY A 207 -23.06 4.34 -15.43
N GLY A 208 -23.74 3.16 -15.32
CA GLY A 208 -23.22 1.85 -15.73
C GLY A 208 -23.63 1.43 -17.14
N GLU A 209 -24.31 2.30 -17.90
CA GLU A 209 -24.77 1.96 -19.24
C GLU A 209 -23.58 1.90 -20.21
N PHE A 210 -23.44 0.78 -20.91
CA PHE A 210 -22.46 0.65 -21.98
C PHE A 210 -22.95 1.28 -23.28
N THR A 211 -22.05 1.88 -24.02
CA THR A 211 -22.27 2.18 -25.44
C THR A 211 -22.29 0.87 -26.23
N GLU A 212 -22.86 0.89 -27.45
CA GLU A 212 -22.85 -0.28 -28.35
C GLU A 212 -21.44 -0.85 -28.58
N THR A 213 -20.42 -0.01 -28.62
CA THR A 213 -19.02 -0.42 -28.81
C THR A 213 -18.47 -1.11 -27.55
N GLU A 214 -18.79 -0.61 -26.37
CA GLU A 214 -18.37 -1.20 -25.08
C GLU A 214 -19.10 -2.53 -24.86
N GLU A 215 -20.39 -2.63 -25.19
CA GLU A 215 -21.14 -3.88 -25.09
C GLU A 215 -20.53 -4.96 -25.99
N TYR A 216 -20.25 -4.62 -27.25
CA TYR A 216 -19.59 -5.54 -28.17
C TYR A 216 -18.17 -5.93 -27.70
N GLY A 217 -17.42 -4.98 -27.14
CA GLY A 217 -16.11 -5.24 -26.53
C GLY A 217 -16.21 -6.20 -25.34
N TYR A 218 -17.23 -6.04 -24.51
CA TYR A 218 -17.49 -6.92 -23.37
C TYR A 218 -17.88 -8.33 -23.82
N GLU A 219 -18.71 -8.48 -24.86
CA GLU A 219 -19.03 -9.78 -25.45
C GLU A 219 -17.77 -10.50 -25.97
N LEU A 220 -16.87 -9.78 -26.65
CA LEU A 220 -15.60 -10.35 -27.13
C LEU A 220 -14.69 -10.75 -25.95
N PHE A 221 -14.64 -9.94 -24.91
CA PHE A 221 -13.91 -10.24 -23.69
C PHE A 221 -14.41 -11.54 -23.05
N GLN A 222 -15.72 -11.69 -22.88
CA GLN A 222 -16.34 -12.89 -22.31
C GLN A 222 -15.99 -14.15 -23.11
N GLN A 223 -15.94 -14.05 -24.43
CA GLN A 223 -15.67 -15.19 -25.30
C GLN A 223 -14.18 -15.58 -25.36
N LYS A 224 -13.27 -14.61 -25.23
CA LYS A 224 -11.85 -14.81 -25.56
C LYS A 224 -10.90 -14.65 -24.38
N CYS A 225 -11.25 -13.85 -23.38
CA CYS A 225 -10.32 -13.42 -22.34
C CYS A 225 -10.76 -13.92 -20.94
N ALA A 226 -12.06 -14.00 -20.68
CA ALA A 226 -12.63 -14.31 -19.36
C ALA A 226 -12.27 -15.69 -18.82
N SER A 227 -11.73 -16.60 -19.65
CA SER A 227 -11.25 -17.91 -19.17
C SER A 227 -10.04 -17.82 -18.24
N CYS A 228 -9.27 -16.71 -18.32
CA CYS A 228 -8.14 -16.42 -17.46
C CYS A 228 -8.37 -15.14 -16.66
N HIS A 229 -8.86 -14.09 -17.34
CA HIS A 229 -9.17 -12.79 -16.73
C HIS A 229 -10.62 -12.78 -16.22
N THR A 230 -10.93 -13.70 -15.31
CA THR A 230 -12.26 -13.87 -14.71
C THR A 230 -12.46 -12.97 -13.50
N SER A 231 -13.63 -13.04 -12.87
CA SER A 231 -14.08 -12.18 -11.77
C SER A 231 -14.09 -10.68 -12.10
N ASP A 232 -14.60 -9.88 -11.18
CA ASP A 232 -14.60 -8.41 -11.34
C ASP A 232 -13.24 -7.76 -11.05
N LEU A 233 -12.26 -8.56 -10.67
CA LEU A 233 -10.84 -8.17 -10.65
C LEU A 233 -10.13 -8.40 -11.97
N PHE A 234 -10.77 -9.07 -12.94
CA PHE A 234 -10.20 -9.46 -14.23
C PHE A 234 -8.90 -10.29 -14.10
N THR A 235 -8.89 -11.18 -13.12
CA THR A 235 -7.86 -12.18 -12.87
C THR A 235 -8.43 -13.36 -12.11
N ASP A 236 -7.90 -14.55 -12.31
CA ASP A 236 -8.16 -15.73 -11.49
C ASP A 236 -7.03 -15.99 -10.47
N ASP A 237 -6.02 -15.10 -10.43
CA ASP A 237 -4.77 -15.24 -9.65
C ASP A 237 -3.99 -16.54 -9.91
N ALA A 238 -4.35 -17.31 -10.95
CA ALA A 238 -3.64 -18.52 -11.32
C ALA A 238 -2.33 -18.21 -12.06
N PHE A 239 -1.41 -19.17 -12.03
CA PHE A 239 -0.13 -19.08 -12.76
C PHE A 239 -0.23 -19.82 -14.07
N ARG A 240 0.01 -19.11 -15.17
CA ARG A 240 -0.14 -19.65 -16.52
C ARG A 240 1.07 -19.33 -17.40
N ASN A 241 1.38 -20.25 -18.30
CA ASN A 241 2.25 -20.00 -19.44
C ASN A 241 1.36 -19.65 -20.63
N ASN A 242 1.51 -18.44 -21.19
CA ASN A 242 0.73 -17.96 -22.32
C ASN A 242 1.27 -18.41 -23.69
N GLY A 243 2.35 -19.22 -23.70
CA GLY A 243 2.95 -19.77 -24.91
C GLY A 243 3.84 -18.80 -25.68
N LEU A 244 4.09 -17.59 -25.17
CA LEU A 244 5.05 -16.67 -25.77
C LEU A 244 6.50 -17.18 -25.53
N PRO A 245 7.42 -16.97 -26.49
CA PRO A 245 8.82 -17.29 -26.28
C PRO A 245 9.41 -16.40 -25.17
N PRO A 246 10.42 -16.90 -24.43
CA PRO A 246 11.16 -16.08 -23.48
C PRO A 246 11.73 -14.82 -24.15
N TYR A 247 11.76 -13.72 -23.38
CA TYR A 247 12.33 -12.47 -23.89
C TYR A 247 13.84 -12.64 -24.13
N PRO A 248 14.36 -12.24 -25.30
CA PRO A 248 15.77 -12.41 -25.63
C PRO A 248 16.69 -11.72 -24.60
N GLY A 249 17.64 -12.46 -24.05
CA GLY A 249 18.60 -11.93 -23.06
C GLY A 249 18.14 -11.97 -21.62
N ILE A 250 16.88 -12.31 -21.33
CA ILE A 250 16.36 -12.47 -19.98
C ILE A 250 16.07 -13.95 -19.72
N ASN A 251 16.71 -14.49 -18.69
CA ASN A 251 16.48 -15.87 -18.24
C ASN A 251 15.52 -15.87 -17.05
N ASP A 252 14.26 -15.50 -17.30
CA ASP A 252 13.20 -15.49 -16.29
C ASP A 252 12.30 -16.72 -16.49
N ILE A 253 12.41 -17.68 -15.59
CA ILE A 253 11.60 -18.91 -15.65
C ILE A 253 10.29 -18.80 -14.84
N GLY A 254 10.00 -17.61 -14.30
CA GLY A 254 8.74 -17.29 -13.62
C GLY A 254 8.51 -18.12 -12.35
N ARG A 255 7.31 -18.68 -12.21
CA ARG A 255 6.89 -19.44 -11.01
C ARG A 255 7.86 -20.55 -10.61
N ALA A 256 8.58 -21.12 -11.56
CA ALA A 256 9.58 -22.17 -11.29
C ALA A 256 10.72 -21.68 -10.39
N GLU A 257 11.04 -20.39 -10.36
CA GLU A 257 12.04 -19.83 -9.42
C GLU A 257 11.59 -19.95 -7.98
N VAL A 258 10.27 -19.86 -7.75
CA VAL A 258 9.67 -19.95 -6.40
C VAL A 258 9.44 -21.40 -5.99
N THR A 259 8.93 -22.24 -6.91
CA THR A 259 8.50 -23.60 -6.58
C THR A 259 9.60 -24.65 -6.72
N GLY A 260 10.66 -24.34 -7.49
CA GLY A 260 11.69 -25.33 -7.87
C GLY A 260 11.18 -26.41 -8.84
N SER A 261 9.96 -26.29 -9.34
CA SER A 261 9.32 -27.29 -10.21
C SER A 261 9.44 -26.91 -11.68
N THR A 262 10.01 -27.79 -12.51
CA THR A 262 10.06 -27.56 -13.98
C THR A 262 8.68 -27.53 -14.63
N ALA A 263 7.66 -28.08 -13.98
CA ALA A 263 6.26 -27.98 -14.43
C ALA A 263 5.73 -26.54 -14.36
N ASP A 264 6.40 -25.64 -13.63
CA ASP A 264 6.04 -24.23 -13.47
C ASP A 264 6.91 -23.28 -14.31
N ASN A 265 7.77 -23.82 -15.19
CA ASN A 265 8.59 -23.01 -16.08
C ASN A 265 7.72 -22.07 -16.92
N TYR A 266 8.12 -20.79 -16.91
CA TYR A 266 7.49 -19.70 -17.66
C TYR A 266 6.01 -19.48 -17.35
N LYS A 267 5.55 -19.91 -16.16
CA LYS A 267 4.26 -19.53 -15.63
C LYS A 267 4.39 -18.24 -14.84
N PHE A 268 3.47 -17.33 -15.09
CA PHE A 268 3.33 -16.07 -14.38
C PHE A 268 1.89 -15.92 -13.90
N LYS A 269 1.70 -15.17 -12.84
CA LYS A 269 0.38 -14.85 -12.33
C LYS A 269 -0.41 -14.09 -13.40
N VAL A 270 -1.65 -14.48 -13.63
CA VAL A 270 -2.57 -13.75 -14.51
C VAL A 270 -2.79 -12.36 -13.93
N PRO A 271 -2.33 -11.28 -14.59
CA PRO A 271 -2.49 -9.94 -14.05
C PRO A 271 -3.95 -9.47 -14.14
N SER A 272 -4.34 -8.61 -13.20
CA SER A 272 -5.59 -7.88 -13.35
C SER A 272 -5.56 -6.98 -14.59
N LEU A 273 -6.68 -6.90 -15.33
CA LEU A 273 -6.83 -5.95 -16.43
C LEU A 273 -7.48 -4.64 -15.99
N ARG A 274 -7.67 -4.42 -14.70
CA ARG A 274 -8.18 -3.14 -14.20
C ARG A 274 -7.22 -2.02 -14.53
N ASN A 275 -7.77 -0.94 -15.07
CA ASN A 275 -7.02 0.24 -15.53
C ASN A 275 -6.01 -0.01 -16.65
N VAL A 276 -6.09 -1.15 -17.35
CA VAL A 276 -5.14 -1.53 -18.42
C VAL A 276 -5.00 -0.47 -19.53
N ALA A 277 -5.98 0.41 -19.70
CA ALA A 277 -5.91 1.51 -20.67
C ALA A 277 -4.97 2.67 -20.27
N ILE A 278 -4.53 2.71 -19.01
CA ILE A 278 -3.69 3.79 -18.47
C ILE A 278 -2.40 3.28 -17.82
N THR A 279 -2.18 1.98 -17.83
CA THR A 279 -0.96 1.34 -17.29
C THR A 279 0.12 1.19 -18.35
#